data_53596b2240841e49ba4ade81e762a18a
#
_entry.id   53596b2240841e49ba4ade81e762a18a
#
_cell.length_a   1.000
_cell.length_b   1.000
_cell.length_c   1.000
_cell.angle_alpha   90.00
_cell.angle_beta   90.00
_cell.angle_gamma   90.00
#
_symmetry.space_group_name_H-M   'P 1'
#
loop_
_entity.id
_entity.type
_entity.pdbx_description
1 polymer ?
#
loop_
_entity_poly.entity_id
_entity_poly.type
_entity_poly.pdbx_seq_one_letter_code
_entity_poly.pdbx_strand_id
1 'polypeptide(L)'
;ISMGRRIVGGKIQAANRADFSDSVTIYRVPEWKSAYSLKVTTDTAWRYWRYLSAENGLCNIAELVFYQRDSMRPIVGEIIGTEGSCFNDPNHVKEKVFDGDPLTFFDAPTGSGAWVGMDFGKEVNIGKLIFIPRTDGNMIQLGDTYELYWWGPEGWQLIGGPRIARDVVLEYLAPSNALYWLRDVSRGREERIFTYSDGKQIFW
;
A
#
# COMPACT_ATOMS: atom_id res chain seq x y z
N ILE A 1 -8.68 5.53 -17.32
CA ILE A 1 -8.29 6.01 -15.97
C ILE A 1 -7.67 4.80 -15.29
N SER A 2 -6.41 4.90 -14.89
CA SER A 2 -5.74 3.85 -14.14
C SER A 2 -6.54 3.53 -12.87
N MET A 3 -6.86 2.25 -12.62
CA MET A 3 -7.61 1.79 -11.44
C MET A 3 -7.01 2.31 -10.14
N GLY A 4 -5.68 2.39 -10.05
CA GLY A 4 -4.98 2.91 -8.88
C GLY A 4 -5.32 4.36 -8.51
N ARG A 5 -5.72 5.20 -9.45
CA ARG A 5 -6.10 6.61 -9.16
C ARG A 5 -7.41 6.75 -8.40
N ARG A 6 -8.23 5.72 -8.32
CA ARG A 6 -9.46 5.69 -7.54
C ARG A 6 -9.25 5.84 -6.03
N ILE A 7 -8.02 5.64 -5.55
CA ILE A 7 -7.68 5.78 -4.14
C ILE A 7 -7.53 7.25 -3.69
N VAL A 8 -7.30 8.19 -4.64
CA VAL A 8 -7.06 9.61 -4.31
C VAL A 8 -8.31 10.22 -3.66
N GLY A 9 -8.12 10.84 -2.50
CA GLY A 9 -9.20 11.36 -1.66
C GLY A 9 -9.69 10.38 -0.58
N GLY A 10 -9.34 9.11 -0.67
CA GLY A 10 -9.62 8.11 0.36
C GLY A 10 -8.95 8.45 1.69
N LYS A 11 -9.44 7.87 2.78
CA LYS A 11 -9.00 8.20 4.14
C LYS A 11 -8.67 6.95 4.93
N ILE A 12 -7.57 7.01 5.67
CA ILE A 12 -7.33 6.12 6.81
C ILE A 12 -7.91 6.79 8.04
N GLN A 13 -8.77 6.07 8.75
CA GLN A 13 -9.46 6.56 9.95
C GLN A 13 -9.30 5.58 11.10
N ALA A 14 -9.28 6.12 12.33
CA ALA A 14 -9.29 5.37 13.57
C ALA A 14 -10.43 5.85 14.46
N ALA A 15 -11.00 4.95 15.29
CA ALA A 15 -12.12 5.23 16.16
C ALA A 15 -12.14 4.28 17.37
N ASN A 16 -12.88 4.65 18.42
CA ASN A 16 -13.21 3.75 19.55
C ASN A 16 -14.66 3.29 19.53
N ARG A 17 -15.48 3.85 18.63
CA ARG A 17 -16.86 3.42 18.38
C ARG A 17 -16.97 2.65 17.07
N ALA A 18 -17.70 1.54 17.07
CA ALA A 18 -17.87 0.66 15.93
C ALA A 18 -18.55 1.35 14.72
N ASP A 19 -19.38 2.37 14.98
CA ASP A 19 -20.05 3.17 13.96
C ASP A 19 -19.17 4.28 13.38
N PHE A 20 -17.92 4.42 13.87
CA PHE A 20 -16.98 5.47 13.49
C PHE A 20 -17.48 6.90 13.70
N SER A 21 -18.48 7.11 14.59
CA SER A 21 -19.03 8.44 14.90
C SER A 21 -18.01 9.37 15.59
N ASP A 22 -17.01 8.78 16.25
CA ASP A 22 -15.88 9.47 16.91
C ASP A 22 -14.58 9.41 16.08
N SER A 23 -14.68 9.09 14.78
CA SER A 23 -13.49 8.84 13.97
C SER A 23 -12.57 10.04 13.80
N VAL A 24 -11.28 9.77 13.85
CA VAL A 24 -10.21 10.70 13.51
C VAL A 24 -9.58 10.28 12.18
N THR A 25 -9.39 11.24 11.28
CA THR A 25 -8.67 10.98 10.02
C THR A 25 -7.18 11.05 10.29
N ILE A 26 -6.51 9.90 10.17
CA ILE A 26 -5.06 9.76 10.34
C ILE A 26 -4.32 10.19 9.08
N TYR A 27 -4.87 9.83 7.91
CA TYR A 27 -4.27 10.18 6.63
C TYR A 27 -5.36 10.33 5.56
N ARG A 28 -5.17 11.28 4.66
CA ARG A 28 -5.97 11.42 3.43
C ARG A 28 -5.03 11.27 2.25
N VAL A 29 -5.40 10.41 1.30
CA VAL A 29 -4.59 10.15 0.11
C VAL A 29 -4.58 11.37 -0.81
N PRO A 30 -3.44 12.08 -0.95
CA PRO A 30 -3.39 13.31 -1.74
C PRO A 30 -3.13 13.05 -3.23
N GLU A 31 -2.42 12.00 -3.55
CA GLU A 31 -1.99 11.63 -4.91
C GLU A 31 -1.91 10.11 -5.06
N TRP A 32 -1.85 9.62 -6.27
CA TRP A 32 -1.67 8.21 -6.54
C TRP A 32 -0.20 7.78 -6.34
N LYS A 33 -0.02 6.65 -5.63
CA LYS A 33 1.22 5.88 -5.56
C LYS A 33 0.88 4.40 -5.68
N SER A 34 1.81 3.58 -6.15
CA SER A 34 1.63 2.13 -6.23
C SER A 34 1.54 1.46 -4.86
N ALA A 35 2.14 2.04 -3.84
CA ALA A 35 2.06 1.62 -2.46
C ALA A 35 2.35 2.78 -1.50
N TYR A 36 1.89 2.65 -0.26
CA TYR A 36 2.08 3.65 0.79
C TYR A 36 2.65 3.00 2.03
N SER A 37 3.69 3.60 2.57
CA SER A 37 4.23 3.31 3.89
C SER A 37 4.03 4.55 4.75
N LEU A 38 3.15 4.48 5.72
CA LEU A 38 2.75 5.62 6.55
C LEU A 38 3.20 5.42 7.98
N LYS A 39 4.02 6.34 8.48
CA LYS A 39 4.31 6.46 9.91
C LYS A 39 3.12 7.16 10.58
N VAL A 40 2.54 6.53 11.58
CA VAL A 40 1.50 7.14 12.42
C VAL A 40 2.19 7.93 13.52
N THR A 41 1.93 9.22 13.59
CA THR A 41 2.63 10.14 14.51
C THR A 41 1.91 10.34 15.84
N THR A 42 0.61 10.02 15.93
CA THR A 42 -0.15 10.13 17.16
C THR A 42 0.11 8.96 18.10
N ASP A 43 0.19 9.23 19.40
CA ASP A 43 0.36 8.21 20.43
C ASP A 43 -0.98 7.69 20.99
N THR A 44 -2.10 8.16 20.47
CA THR A 44 -3.43 7.70 20.86
C THR A 44 -3.68 6.29 20.38
N ALA A 45 -4.24 5.46 21.25
CA ALA A 45 -4.69 4.12 20.89
C ALA A 45 -6.17 4.12 20.46
N TRP A 46 -6.50 3.32 19.47
CA TRP A 46 -7.88 3.10 19.00
C TRP A 46 -8.16 1.63 18.78
N ARG A 47 -9.42 1.25 18.94
CA ARG A 47 -9.88 -0.12 18.70
C ARG A 47 -10.14 -0.42 17.23
N TYR A 48 -10.77 0.54 16.50
CA TYR A 48 -11.23 0.36 15.12
C TYR A 48 -10.37 1.18 14.17
N TRP A 49 -9.95 0.55 13.08
CA TRP A 49 -9.18 1.22 12.02
C TRP A 49 -9.77 0.85 10.67
N ARG A 50 -9.91 1.82 9.78
CA ARG A 50 -10.42 1.55 8.44
C ARG A 50 -9.75 2.41 7.37
N TYR A 51 -9.79 1.91 6.13
CA TYR A 51 -9.75 2.71 4.93
C TYR A 51 -11.18 3.02 4.50
N LEU A 52 -11.53 4.29 4.39
CA LEU A 52 -12.76 4.78 3.81
C LEU A 52 -12.48 5.23 2.37
N SER A 53 -13.17 4.63 1.40
CA SER A 53 -12.98 4.90 -0.02
C SER A 53 -13.26 6.35 -0.38
N ALA A 54 -12.55 6.85 -1.36
CA ALA A 54 -12.91 8.09 -2.05
C ALA A 54 -14.27 7.92 -2.77
N GLU A 55 -14.86 9.03 -3.14
CA GLU A 55 -16.06 9.03 -3.98
C GLU A 55 -15.75 8.34 -5.33
N ASN A 56 -16.63 7.43 -5.73
CA ASN A 56 -16.48 6.57 -6.92
C ASN A 56 -15.19 5.70 -6.91
N GLY A 57 -14.61 5.47 -5.73
CA GLY A 57 -13.36 4.73 -5.58
C GLY A 57 -13.51 3.21 -5.53
N LEU A 58 -14.73 2.68 -5.33
CA LEU A 58 -15.02 1.24 -5.22
C LEU A 58 -14.17 0.51 -4.16
N CYS A 59 -13.54 1.22 -3.25
CA CYS A 59 -12.64 0.66 -2.24
C CYS A 59 -11.53 -0.25 -2.85
N ASN A 60 -10.97 0.13 -3.99
CA ASN A 60 -9.98 -0.65 -4.72
C ASN A 60 -8.63 -0.71 -3.99
N ILE A 61 -8.57 -1.53 -2.94
CA ILE A 61 -7.37 -1.81 -2.14
C ILE A 61 -6.98 -3.28 -2.30
N ALA A 62 -5.69 -3.54 -2.51
CA ALA A 62 -5.10 -4.87 -2.51
C ALA A 62 -4.66 -5.29 -1.10
N GLU A 63 -3.94 -4.42 -0.36
CA GLU A 63 -3.45 -4.76 0.97
C GLU A 63 -3.54 -3.60 1.95
N LEU A 64 -3.81 -3.94 3.22
CA LEU A 64 -3.75 -3.04 4.38
C LEU A 64 -3.13 -3.76 5.57
N VAL A 65 -1.94 -3.35 5.98
CA VAL A 65 -1.19 -3.98 7.07
C VAL A 65 -0.95 -2.96 8.19
N PHE A 66 -1.30 -3.34 9.41
CA PHE A 66 -1.12 -2.52 10.60
C PHE A 66 0.06 -3.03 11.44
N TYR A 67 0.94 -2.13 11.86
CA TYR A 67 2.09 -2.46 12.69
C TYR A 67 1.97 -1.77 14.06
N GLN A 68 2.08 -2.57 15.10
CA GLN A 68 2.08 -2.07 16.47
C GLN A 68 3.31 -1.18 16.72
N ARG A 69 3.13 -0.04 17.38
CA ARG A 69 4.17 0.97 17.57
C ARG A 69 5.43 0.43 18.23
N ASP A 70 5.29 -0.24 19.38
CA ASP A 70 6.43 -0.60 20.21
C ASP A 70 7.24 -1.78 19.68
N SER A 71 6.60 -2.68 18.94
CA SER A 71 7.22 -3.89 18.44
C SER A 71 7.50 -3.87 16.93
N MET A 72 6.88 -2.93 16.22
CA MET A 72 6.83 -2.89 14.75
C MET A 72 6.46 -4.25 14.12
N ARG A 73 5.65 -5.04 14.86
CA ARG A 73 5.10 -6.31 14.38
C ARG A 73 3.74 -6.09 13.72
N PRO A 74 3.44 -6.80 12.63
CA PRO A 74 2.10 -6.82 12.09
C PRO A 74 1.12 -7.33 13.14
N ILE A 75 -0.05 -6.70 13.23
CA ILE A 75 -1.15 -7.16 14.07
C ILE A 75 -2.40 -7.30 13.22
N VAL A 76 -3.23 -8.25 13.61
CA VAL A 76 -4.50 -8.57 12.96
C VAL A 76 -5.63 -8.52 13.97
N GLY A 77 -6.82 -8.20 13.51
CA GLY A 77 -8.08 -8.21 14.25
C GLY A 77 -9.17 -8.90 13.45
N GLU A 78 -10.40 -8.69 13.83
CA GLU A 78 -11.55 -9.09 13.03
C GLU A 78 -11.71 -8.16 11.82
N ILE A 79 -11.87 -8.75 10.63
CA ILE A 79 -12.06 -7.96 9.39
C ILE A 79 -13.49 -7.41 9.37
N ILE A 80 -13.60 -6.11 9.29
CA ILE A 80 -14.86 -5.37 9.25
C ILE A 80 -14.93 -4.51 7.99
N GLY A 81 -16.14 -4.22 7.51
CA GLY A 81 -16.28 -3.36 6.34
C GLY A 81 -17.55 -3.60 5.56
N THR A 82 -17.62 -3.00 4.39
CA THR A 82 -18.71 -3.16 3.44
C THR A 82 -18.76 -4.58 2.93
N GLU A 83 -19.94 -5.21 3.06
CA GLU A 83 -20.18 -6.59 2.62
C GLU A 83 -20.36 -6.68 1.10
N GLY A 84 -20.02 -7.86 0.56
CA GLY A 84 -20.16 -8.18 -0.86
C GLY A 84 -19.04 -7.59 -1.71
N SER A 85 -19.23 -7.67 -3.02
CA SER A 85 -18.27 -7.18 -4.01
C SER A 85 -18.98 -6.72 -5.29
N CYS A 86 -18.28 -5.99 -6.14
CA CYS A 86 -18.74 -5.62 -7.46
C CYS A 86 -19.08 -6.88 -8.27
N PHE A 87 -20.23 -6.91 -8.90
CA PHE A 87 -20.75 -8.06 -9.65
C PHE A 87 -20.91 -9.36 -8.83
N ASN A 88 -20.90 -9.28 -7.49
CA ASN A 88 -20.94 -10.45 -6.58
C ASN A 88 -19.80 -11.46 -6.83
N ASP A 89 -18.61 -10.98 -7.22
CA ASP A 89 -17.45 -11.80 -7.44
C ASP A 89 -16.79 -12.16 -6.08
N PRO A 90 -16.76 -13.45 -5.69
CA PRO A 90 -16.17 -13.86 -4.41
C PRO A 90 -14.65 -13.66 -4.33
N ASN A 91 -13.98 -13.39 -5.45
CA ASN A 91 -12.55 -13.11 -5.49
C ASN A 91 -12.20 -11.65 -5.17
N HIS A 92 -13.22 -10.77 -5.04
CA HIS A 92 -13.00 -9.34 -4.82
C HIS A 92 -13.70 -8.81 -3.56
N VAL A 93 -13.82 -9.65 -2.54
CA VAL A 93 -14.42 -9.32 -1.23
C VAL A 93 -13.41 -8.65 -0.29
N LYS A 94 -13.90 -8.03 0.79
CA LYS A 94 -13.08 -7.26 1.75
C LYS A 94 -11.95 -8.06 2.40
N GLU A 95 -12.11 -9.38 2.54
CA GLU A 95 -11.11 -10.29 3.09
C GLU A 95 -9.81 -10.32 2.26
N LYS A 96 -9.90 -9.99 0.98
CA LYS A 96 -8.76 -9.91 0.06
C LYS A 96 -7.77 -8.79 0.40
N VAL A 97 -8.19 -7.84 1.22
CA VAL A 97 -7.31 -6.74 1.69
C VAL A 97 -6.31 -7.19 2.76
N PHE A 98 -6.46 -8.42 3.28
CA PHE A 98 -5.67 -8.92 4.41
C PHE A 98 -5.14 -10.34 4.18
N ASP A 99 -5.13 -10.83 2.96
CA ASP A 99 -4.68 -12.18 2.63
C ASP A 99 -3.17 -12.29 2.33
N GLY A 100 -2.47 -11.16 2.28
CA GLY A 100 -1.04 -11.08 2.04
C GLY A 100 -0.65 -11.24 0.56
N ASP A 101 -1.64 -11.25 -0.33
CA ASP A 101 -1.41 -11.33 -1.79
C ASP A 101 -1.78 -10.00 -2.48
N PRO A 102 -0.81 -9.16 -2.83
CA PRO A 102 -1.09 -7.87 -3.46
C PRO A 102 -1.63 -7.97 -4.90
N LEU A 103 -1.81 -9.19 -5.43
CA LEU A 103 -2.49 -9.43 -6.71
C LEU A 103 -3.99 -9.59 -6.54
N THR A 104 -4.46 -9.89 -5.33
CA THR A 104 -5.88 -9.86 -4.98
C THR A 104 -6.28 -8.47 -4.50
N PHE A 105 -7.56 -8.14 -4.49
CA PHE A 105 -8.03 -6.82 -4.06
C PHE A 105 -9.51 -6.83 -3.73
N PHE A 106 -9.92 -5.85 -2.96
CA PHE A 106 -11.32 -5.54 -2.73
C PHE A 106 -11.85 -4.64 -3.85
N ASP A 107 -13.00 -4.98 -4.38
CA ASP A 107 -13.78 -4.17 -5.33
C ASP A 107 -15.22 -4.11 -4.82
N ALA A 108 -15.55 -3.06 -4.08
CA ALA A 108 -16.80 -2.96 -3.33
C ALA A 108 -18.03 -2.90 -4.25
N PRO A 109 -19.22 -3.33 -3.77
CA PRO A 109 -20.43 -3.31 -4.55
C PRO A 109 -20.95 -1.91 -4.85
N THR A 110 -20.46 -0.89 -4.12
CA THR A 110 -20.88 0.51 -4.27
C THR A 110 -19.69 1.41 -4.56
N GLY A 111 -19.88 2.38 -5.44
CA GLY A 111 -18.81 3.31 -5.86
C GLY A 111 -18.33 4.23 -4.74
N SER A 112 -19.23 4.64 -3.84
CA SER A 112 -18.93 5.62 -2.79
C SER A 112 -19.35 5.11 -1.42
N GLY A 113 -18.64 5.57 -0.37
CA GLY A 113 -18.95 5.22 1.02
C GLY A 113 -18.52 3.83 1.46
N ALA A 114 -17.98 3.01 0.55
CA ALA A 114 -17.44 1.71 0.88
C ALA A 114 -16.16 1.85 1.73
N TRP A 115 -15.94 0.87 2.60
CA TRP A 115 -14.79 0.88 3.50
C TRP A 115 -14.40 -0.54 3.92
N VAL A 116 -13.17 -0.69 4.38
CA VAL A 116 -12.63 -1.95 4.90
C VAL A 116 -11.66 -1.65 6.03
N GLY A 117 -11.62 -2.50 7.04
CA GLY A 117 -10.75 -2.28 8.20
C GLY A 117 -10.70 -3.45 9.16
N MET A 118 -10.26 -3.15 10.39
CA MET A 118 -10.15 -4.12 11.48
C MET A 118 -10.75 -3.60 12.78
N ASP A 119 -11.42 -4.50 13.50
CA ASP A 119 -11.68 -4.42 14.93
C ASP A 119 -10.62 -5.22 15.67
N PHE A 120 -9.76 -4.56 16.42
CA PHE A 120 -8.73 -5.22 17.22
C PHE A 120 -9.24 -5.78 18.56
N GLY A 121 -10.55 -5.63 18.86
CA GLY A 121 -11.16 -6.07 20.11
C GLY A 121 -10.78 -5.24 21.34
N LYS A 122 -9.74 -4.43 21.24
CA LYS A 122 -9.21 -3.51 22.25
C LYS A 122 -8.49 -2.33 21.59
N GLU A 123 -8.26 -1.29 22.34
CA GLU A 123 -7.44 -0.18 21.89
C GLU A 123 -6.00 -0.63 21.61
N VAL A 124 -5.47 -0.28 20.43
CA VAL A 124 -4.11 -0.58 20.00
C VAL A 124 -3.41 0.68 19.52
N ASN A 125 -2.11 0.77 19.79
CA ASN A 125 -1.29 1.88 19.34
C ASN A 125 -0.56 1.46 18.04
N ILE A 126 -1.04 1.97 16.90
CA ILE A 126 -0.45 1.72 15.60
C ILE A 126 0.68 2.72 15.35
N GLY A 127 1.87 2.23 15.05
CA GLY A 127 3.04 3.06 14.74
C GLY A 127 3.29 3.24 13.25
N LYS A 128 2.86 2.26 12.45
CA LYS A 128 3.02 2.27 11.00
C LYS A 128 1.88 1.52 10.35
N LEU A 129 1.51 1.93 9.15
CA LEU A 129 0.66 1.13 8.29
C LEU A 129 1.20 1.12 6.85
N ILE A 130 0.99 0.01 6.17
CA ILE A 130 1.22 -0.13 4.74
C ILE A 130 -0.13 -0.34 4.10
N PHE A 131 -0.42 0.38 3.01
CA PHE A 131 -1.56 0.04 2.19
C PHE A 131 -1.20 0.14 0.71
N ILE A 132 -1.78 -0.78 -0.04
CA ILE A 132 -1.49 -1.01 -1.44
C ILE A 132 -2.80 -0.90 -2.20
N PRO A 133 -2.94 0.09 -3.09
CA PRO A 133 -4.08 0.14 -4.00
C PRO A 133 -4.05 -1.06 -4.94
N ARG A 134 -5.15 -1.33 -5.60
CA ARG A 134 -5.15 -2.22 -6.75
C ARG A 134 -4.17 -1.73 -7.81
N THR A 135 -3.09 -2.46 -8.01
CA THR A 135 -1.99 -2.13 -8.93
C THR A 135 -1.71 -3.22 -9.94
N ASP A 136 -2.44 -4.34 -9.84
CA ASP A 136 -2.20 -5.55 -10.62
C ASP A 136 -0.74 -6.04 -10.48
N GLY A 137 -0.17 -5.88 -9.28
CA GLY A 137 1.19 -6.30 -8.93
C GLY A 137 2.33 -5.34 -9.31
N ASN A 138 2.02 -4.16 -9.81
CA ASN A 138 3.03 -3.16 -10.18
C ASN A 138 3.52 -2.36 -8.96
N MET A 139 4.24 -3.04 -8.06
CA MET A 139 4.76 -2.48 -6.81
C MET A 139 5.96 -3.28 -6.30
N ILE A 140 6.70 -2.73 -5.33
CA ILE A 140 7.73 -3.46 -4.59
C ILE A 140 7.06 -4.52 -3.70
N GLN A 141 7.44 -5.78 -3.89
CA GLN A 141 6.94 -6.92 -3.12
C GLN A 141 7.76 -7.09 -1.84
N LEU A 142 7.09 -7.15 -0.69
CA LEU A 142 7.76 -7.37 0.59
C LEU A 142 8.39 -8.77 0.64
N GLY A 143 9.63 -8.84 1.12
CA GLY A 143 10.39 -10.08 1.21
C GLY A 143 11.17 -10.46 -0.05
N ASP A 144 10.85 -9.87 -1.19
CA ASP A 144 11.59 -10.12 -2.43
C ASP A 144 12.93 -9.37 -2.45
N THR A 145 13.86 -9.89 -3.22
CA THR A 145 15.19 -9.32 -3.40
C THR A 145 15.26 -8.54 -4.70
N TYR A 146 15.75 -7.32 -4.60
CA TYR A 146 15.88 -6.39 -5.72
C TYR A 146 17.32 -5.98 -5.95
N GLU A 147 17.65 -5.74 -7.24
CA GLU A 147 18.88 -5.15 -7.71
C GLU A 147 18.57 -3.89 -8.52
N LEU A 148 19.22 -2.77 -8.19
CA LEU A 148 19.14 -1.54 -8.97
C LEU A 148 20.40 -1.35 -9.79
N TYR A 149 20.24 -1.14 -11.08
CA TYR A 149 21.31 -0.81 -12.01
C TYR A 149 21.13 0.62 -12.55
N TRP A 150 22.23 1.22 -12.96
CA TRP A 150 22.23 2.47 -13.70
C TRP A 150 23.05 2.31 -14.99
N TRP A 151 22.70 3.06 -15.99
CA TRP A 151 23.44 3.08 -17.24
C TRP A 151 24.63 4.04 -17.13
N GLY A 152 25.83 3.49 -17.02
CA GLY A 152 27.10 4.21 -16.95
C GLY A 152 27.93 4.07 -18.21
N PRO A 153 29.19 4.54 -18.18
CA PRO A 153 30.08 4.51 -19.36
C PRO A 153 30.34 3.11 -19.93
N GLU A 154 30.29 2.09 -19.07
CA GLU A 154 30.55 0.69 -19.43
C GLU A 154 29.26 -0.17 -19.51
N GLY A 155 28.10 0.49 -19.63
CA GLY A 155 26.78 -0.17 -19.66
C GLY A 155 26.11 -0.23 -18.29
N TRP A 156 25.28 -1.25 -18.05
CA TRP A 156 24.55 -1.42 -16.79
C TRP A 156 25.49 -1.76 -15.63
N GLN A 157 25.52 -0.92 -14.62
CA GLN A 157 26.32 -1.06 -13.42
C GLN A 157 25.44 -1.19 -12.18
N LEU A 158 25.70 -2.22 -11.36
CA LEU A 158 24.94 -2.49 -10.14
C LEU A 158 25.21 -1.41 -9.06
N ILE A 159 24.15 -0.93 -8.42
CA ILE A 159 24.21 0.03 -7.31
C ILE A 159 24.06 -0.69 -5.99
N GLY A 160 25.12 -0.73 -5.19
CA GLY A 160 25.09 -1.10 -3.77
C GLY A 160 24.79 -2.56 -3.44
N GLY A 161 24.55 -3.42 -4.43
CA GLY A 161 24.24 -4.84 -4.26
C GLY A 161 22.76 -5.16 -4.03
N PRO A 162 22.41 -6.48 -3.95
CA PRO A 162 21.03 -6.94 -3.76
C PRO A 162 20.45 -6.48 -2.43
N ARG A 163 19.16 -6.15 -2.41
CA ARG A 163 18.43 -5.73 -1.21
C ARG A 163 17.13 -6.50 -1.07
N ILE A 164 16.87 -7.03 0.12
CA ILE A 164 15.58 -7.59 0.48
C ILE A 164 14.63 -6.44 0.82
N ALA A 165 13.48 -6.39 0.17
CA ALA A 165 12.45 -5.39 0.43
C ALA A 165 11.80 -5.61 1.79
N ARG A 166 12.11 -4.75 2.75
CA ARG A 166 11.49 -4.71 4.08
C ARG A 166 10.38 -3.67 4.20
N ASP A 167 10.21 -2.90 3.14
CA ASP A 167 9.17 -1.90 2.97
C ASP A 167 8.76 -1.83 1.48
N VAL A 168 7.66 -1.18 1.18
CA VAL A 168 7.18 -0.94 -0.20
C VAL A 168 7.96 0.15 -0.92
N VAL A 169 8.99 0.69 -0.28
CA VAL A 169 9.92 1.67 -0.81
C VAL A 169 11.34 1.13 -0.68
N LEU A 170 12.10 1.20 -1.76
CA LEU A 170 13.53 0.92 -1.79
C LEU A 170 14.28 2.24 -2.01
N GLU A 171 15.23 2.53 -1.13
CA GLU A 171 16.04 3.74 -1.22
C GLU A 171 17.46 3.37 -1.62
N TYR A 172 17.98 4.05 -2.64
CA TYR A 172 19.35 3.87 -3.13
C TYR A 172 20.07 5.21 -3.23
N LEU A 173 21.33 5.22 -2.85
CA LEU A 173 22.24 6.31 -3.20
C LEU A 173 22.75 6.05 -4.62
N ALA A 174 22.24 6.80 -5.59
CA ALA A 174 22.49 6.56 -7.02
C ALA A 174 23.00 7.83 -7.72
N PRO A 175 23.76 7.71 -8.82
CA PRO A 175 24.12 8.84 -9.66
C PRO A 175 22.87 9.61 -10.11
N SER A 176 22.90 10.93 -10.12
CA SER A 176 21.79 11.75 -10.65
C SER A 176 21.75 11.74 -12.17
N ASN A 177 20.59 12.06 -12.74
CA ASN A 177 20.38 12.20 -14.19
C ASN A 177 20.79 10.96 -15.01
N ALA A 178 20.57 9.77 -14.49
CA ALA A 178 20.89 8.51 -15.14
C ALA A 178 19.62 7.77 -15.56
N LEU A 179 19.79 6.80 -16.44
CA LEU A 179 18.81 5.78 -16.72
C LEU A 179 19.02 4.64 -15.70
N TYR A 180 17.93 4.19 -15.08
CA TYR A 180 17.95 3.14 -14.07
C TYR A 180 17.11 1.94 -14.50
N TRP A 181 17.51 0.78 -13.99
CA TRP A 181 16.82 -0.48 -14.19
C TRP A 181 16.74 -1.24 -12.87
N LEU A 182 15.52 -1.42 -12.38
CA LEU A 182 15.24 -2.22 -11.20
C LEU A 182 14.86 -3.64 -11.61
N ARG A 183 15.41 -4.64 -10.93
CA ARG A 183 15.09 -6.06 -11.14
C ARG A 183 14.59 -6.68 -9.85
N ASP A 184 13.51 -7.43 -9.94
CA ASP A 184 13.09 -8.38 -8.91
C ASP A 184 13.72 -9.74 -9.21
N VAL A 185 14.81 -10.07 -8.50
CA VAL A 185 15.55 -11.32 -8.72
C VAL A 185 14.90 -12.53 -8.05
N SER A 186 14.00 -12.33 -7.07
CA SER A 186 13.26 -13.41 -6.42
C SER A 186 12.22 -14.04 -7.34
N ARG A 187 11.54 -13.21 -8.14
CA ARG A 187 10.48 -13.64 -9.06
C ARG A 187 10.96 -13.76 -10.50
N GLY A 188 12.20 -13.37 -10.78
CA GLY A 188 12.72 -13.30 -12.15
C GLY A 188 11.99 -12.27 -13.01
N ARG A 189 11.43 -11.22 -12.39
CA ARG A 189 10.74 -10.13 -13.09
C ARG A 189 11.70 -8.99 -13.37
N GLU A 190 11.56 -8.42 -14.54
CA GLU A 190 12.24 -7.19 -14.90
C GLU A 190 11.27 -6.03 -14.77
N GLU A 191 11.60 -5.12 -13.85
CA GLU A 191 10.86 -3.89 -13.73
C GLU A 191 11.18 -2.95 -14.89
N ARG A 192 10.33 -1.96 -15.11
CA ARG A 192 10.54 -1.02 -16.22
C ARG A 192 11.79 -0.19 -16.00
N ILE A 193 12.44 0.14 -17.12
CA ILE A 193 13.51 1.14 -17.14
C ILE A 193 12.92 2.52 -16.90
N PHE A 194 13.57 3.33 -16.08
CA PHE A 194 13.10 4.65 -15.69
C PHE A 194 14.22 5.67 -15.51
N THR A 195 13.86 6.93 -15.62
CA THR A 195 14.66 8.05 -15.11
C THR A 195 14.02 8.62 -13.86
N TYR A 196 14.78 9.38 -13.07
CA TYR A 196 14.27 10.02 -11.86
C TYR A 196 14.48 11.52 -11.95
N SER A 197 13.39 12.29 -11.93
CA SER A 197 13.41 13.75 -11.98
C SER A 197 12.36 14.34 -11.06
N ASP A 198 12.72 15.39 -10.33
CA ASP A 198 11.84 16.14 -9.43
C ASP A 198 11.07 15.25 -8.43
N GLY A 199 11.74 14.23 -7.87
CA GLY A 199 11.13 13.30 -6.92
C GLY A 199 10.19 12.27 -7.55
N LYS A 200 10.17 12.11 -8.87
CA LYS A 200 9.28 11.20 -9.60
C LYS A 200 10.04 10.26 -10.53
N GLN A 201 9.58 9.01 -10.58
CA GLN A 201 10.01 8.06 -11.59
C GLN A 201 9.27 8.33 -12.90
N ILE A 202 10.02 8.38 -14.00
CA ILE A 202 9.50 8.48 -15.36
C ILE A 202 9.88 7.18 -16.06
N PHE A 203 8.89 6.34 -16.33
CA PHE A 203 9.07 5.03 -16.98
C PHE A 203 9.11 5.17 -18.49
N TRP A 204 9.94 4.33 -19.14
CA TRP A 204 10.17 4.31 -20.59
C TRP A 204 9.76 2.98 -21.22
#